data_f59142e9ba44b17b159ec1983de96231
#
_entry.id   f59142e9ba44b17b159ec1983de96231
#
_cell.length_a   1.000
_cell.length_b   1.000
_cell.length_c   1.000
_cell.angle_alpha   90.00
_cell.angle_beta   90.00
_cell.angle_gamma   90.00
#
_symmetry.space_group_name_H-M   'P 1'
#
loop_
_entity.id
_entity.type
_entity.pdbx_description
1 polymer ?
#
loop_
_entity_poly.entity_id
_entity_poly.type
_entity_poly.pdbx_seq_one_letter_code
_entity_poly.pdbx_strand_id
1 'polypeptide(L)'
;MKKAPQTIATAKPAPKPLARSETLGDRIYDELRKRLQHTPLQPEERLVDVEVAAAYGTSRMPARDALLRLVNEGYLIGTTRGFVVPTLSLDDVRDIFEVRRLLEPAAIASVAPKVDAAAKQELTLALKRARQAAAKNDDEEMMLANMAFRQAWLSRVKNERLASTIGRFVDHVQTVRRLTLVNRKTRQVVVDGLAKLHASLIARDSARTFEAMDRFMADAQAAYFSTHDAESGKSAPIPNL
;
A
#
# COMPACT_ATOMS: atom_id res chain seq x y z
N MET A 1 -54.62 31.35 41.03
CA MET A 1 -53.35 31.58 40.32
C MET A 1 -53.19 30.51 39.24
N LYS A 2 -53.39 30.89 37.96
CA LYS A 2 -53.27 29.97 36.80
C LYS A 2 -51.85 30.03 36.29
N LYS A 3 -51.11 28.88 36.28
CA LYS A 3 -49.80 28.76 35.65
C LYS A 3 -49.97 28.76 34.11
N ALA A 4 -49.23 29.62 33.43
CA ALA A 4 -49.14 29.69 31.96
C ALA A 4 -48.33 28.45 31.42
N PRO A 5 -48.69 27.94 30.23
CA PRO A 5 -47.94 26.83 29.62
C PRO A 5 -46.59 27.33 29.05
N GLN A 6 -45.52 26.59 29.37
CA GLN A 6 -44.18 26.81 28.76
C GLN A 6 -44.17 26.30 27.32
N THR A 7 -43.88 27.20 26.40
CA THR A 7 -43.70 26.90 24.98
C THR A 7 -42.38 26.12 24.80
N ILE A 8 -42.47 24.87 24.40
CA ILE A 8 -41.31 24.04 24.02
C ILE A 8 -40.79 24.54 22.66
N ALA A 9 -39.62 25.14 22.65
CA ALA A 9 -38.96 25.56 21.42
C ALA A 9 -38.62 24.30 20.59
N THR A 10 -39.21 24.18 19.40
CA THR A 10 -38.91 23.12 18.43
C THR A 10 -37.48 23.27 17.92
N ALA A 11 -36.59 22.35 18.26
CA ALA A 11 -35.25 22.30 17.76
C ALA A 11 -35.26 22.14 16.22
N LYS A 12 -34.51 23.00 15.55
CA LYS A 12 -34.31 22.97 14.10
C LYS A 12 -33.70 21.62 13.71
N PRO A 13 -34.25 20.88 12.71
CA PRO A 13 -33.69 19.58 12.34
C PRO A 13 -32.24 19.74 11.87
N ALA A 14 -31.39 18.82 12.32
CA ALA A 14 -29.98 18.78 11.92
C ALA A 14 -29.89 18.59 10.39
N PRO A 15 -28.94 19.28 9.72
CA PRO A 15 -28.76 19.14 8.28
C PRO A 15 -28.46 17.67 7.94
N LYS A 16 -29.17 17.12 6.96
CA LYS A 16 -28.90 15.80 6.40
C LYS A 16 -27.46 15.78 5.87
N PRO A 17 -26.67 14.70 6.14
CA PRO A 17 -25.35 14.55 5.54
C PRO A 17 -25.51 14.55 4.01
N LEU A 18 -24.82 15.49 3.36
CA LEU A 18 -24.72 15.52 1.90
C LEU A 18 -23.99 14.25 1.46
N ALA A 19 -24.59 13.47 0.56
CA ALA A 19 -23.88 12.42 -0.13
C ALA A 19 -22.64 13.03 -0.78
N ARG A 20 -21.44 12.57 -0.43
CA ARG A 20 -20.18 13.04 -1.00
C ARG A 20 -20.18 12.64 -2.48
N SER A 21 -20.48 13.58 -3.37
CA SER A 21 -20.12 13.44 -4.77
C SER A 21 -18.59 13.48 -4.84
N GLU A 22 -18.00 12.57 -5.59
CA GLU A 22 -16.56 12.54 -5.87
C GLU A 22 -16.11 13.92 -6.37
N THR A 23 -15.24 14.57 -5.63
CA THR A 23 -14.75 15.90 -6.00
C THR A 23 -13.66 15.78 -7.05
N LEU A 24 -13.39 16.87 -7.77
CA LEU A 24 -12.28 16.91 -8.71
C LEU A 24 -10.92 16.65 -8.01
N GLY A 25 -10.77 17.10 -6.76
CA GLY A 25 -9.62 16.78 -5.92
C GLY A 25 -9.48 15.28 -5.61
N ASP A 26 -10.59 14.57 -5.36
CA ASP A 26 -10.58 13.12 -5.17
C ASP A 26 -10.11 12.39 -6.44
N ARG A 27 -10.59 12.79 -7.61
CA ARG A 27 -10.17 12.22 -8.90
C ARG A 27 -8.69 12.45 -9.18
N ILE A 28 -8.18 13.67 -8.97
CA ILE A 28 -6.76 13.99 -9.13
C ILE A 28 -5.92 13.15 -8.16
N TYR A 29 -6.34 13.05 -6.90
CA TYR A 29 -5.67 12.23 -5.90
C TYR A 29 -5.60 10.76 -6.33
N ASP A 30 -6.72 10.16 -6.76
CA ASP A 30 -6.77 8.75 -7.14
C ASP A 30 -5.92 8.47 -8.38
N GLU A 31 -5.89 9.36 -9.37
CA GLU A 31 -5.06 9.21 -10.56
C GLU A 31 -3.56 9.37 -10.25
N LEU A 32 -3.20 10.41 -9.48
CA LEU A 32 -1.80 10.58 -9.05
C LEU A 32 -1.32 9.42 -8.19
N ARG A 33 -2.16 8.94 -7.27
CA ARG A 33 -1.86 7.76 -6.45
C ARG A 33 -1.60 6.53 -7.33
N LYS A 34 -2.48 6.25 -8.29
CA LYS A 34 -2.28 5.15 -9.26
C LYS A 34 -0.99 5.34 -10.05
N ARG A 35 -0.70 6.55 -10.54
CA ARG A 35 0.55 6.85 -11.24
C ARG A 35 1.77 6.55 -10.37
N LEU A 36 1.79 7.04 -9.13
CA LEU A 36 2.89 6.79 -8.18
C LEU A 36 3.06 5.31 -7.84
N GLN A 37 1.96 4.53 -7.84
CA GLN A 37 1.98 3.08 -7.62
C GLN A 37 2.53 2.31 -8.83
N HIS A 38 2.26 2.75 -10.05
CA HIS A 38 2.61 2.02 -11.28
C HIS A 38 3.86 2.54 -11.97
N THR A 39 4.13 3.83 -11.87
CA THR A 39 5.28 4.47 -12.54
C THR A 39 6.10 5.23 -11.51
N PRO A 40 7.35 4.81 -11.22
CA PRO A 40 8.20 5.59 -10.34
C PRO A 40 8.46 6.95 -11.00
N LEU A 41 8.30 8.02 -10.22
CA LEU A 41 8.86 9.30 -10.60
C LEU A 41 10.38 9.15 -10.62
N GLN A 42 11.03 9.76 -11.60
CA GLN A 42 12.48 9.85 -11.58
C GLN A 42 12.93 10.58 -10.30
N PRO A 43 14.11 10.30 -9.75
CA PRO A 43 14.57 10.91 -8.50
C PRO A 43 14.53 12.44 -8.49
N GLU A 44 14.57 13.05 -9.66
CA GLU A 44 14.56 14.51 -9.86
C GLU A 44 13.17 15.04 -10.26
N GLU A 45 12.22 14.17 -10.55
CA GLU A 45 10.87 14.55 -10.97
C GLU A 45 10.10 15.11 -9.79
N ARG A 46 9.50 16.29 -10.00
CA ARG A 46 8.72 17.00 -9.00
C ARG A 46 7.30 17.19 -9.52
N LEU A 47 6.35 17.09 -8.62
CA LEU A 47 4.98 17.47 -8.89
C LEU A 47 4.78 18.90 -8.36
N VAL A 48 4.34 19.80 -9.24
CA VAL A 48 4.05 21.19 -8.87
C VAL A 48 2.55 21.43 -9.02
N ASP A 49 1.93 22.04 -8.02
CA ASP A 49 0.47 22.24 -7.98
C ASP A 49 -0.09 22.98 -9.21
N VAL A 50 0.69 23.92 -9.77
CA VAL A 50 0.32 24.65 -10.99
C VAL A 50 0.32 23.75 -12.21
N GLU A 51 1.33 22.90 -12.36
CA GLU A 51 1.46 21.97 -13.48
C GLU A 51 0.40 20.88 -13.42
N VAL A 52 0.16 20.33 -12.22
CA VAL A 52 -0.93 19.38 -11.98
C VAL A 52 -2.27 20.01 -12.29
N ALA A 53 -2.53 21.25 -11.85
CA ALA A 53 -3.78 21.96 -12.14
C ALA A 53 -3.97 22.13 -13.65
N ALA A 54 -2.92 22.53 -14.39
CA ALA A 54 -2.95 22.67 -15.83
C ALA A 54 -3.23 21.34 -16.54
N ALA A 55 -2.56 20.25 -16.12
CA ALA A 55 -2.73 18.91 -16.70
C ALA A 55 -4.17 18.37 -16.55
N TYR A 56 -4.84 18.72 -15.44
CA TYR A 56 -6.22 18.30 -15.17
C TYR A 56 -7.29 19.35 -15.51
N GLY A 57 -6.90 20.46 -16.15
CA GLY A 57 -7.83 21.53 -16.56
C GLY A 57 -8.57 22.16 -15.38
N THR A 58 -7.90 22.37 -14.25
CA THR A 58 -8.53 22.84 -13.00
C THR A 58 -7.78 24.03 -12.38
N SER A 59 -8.32 24.56 -11.29
CA SER A 59 -7.63 25.55 -10.46
C SER A 59 -6.59 24.88 -9.54
N ARG A 60 -5.69 25.69 -8.97
CA ARG A 60 -4.62 25.21 -8.10
C ARG A 60 -5.11 24.53 -6.81
N MET A 61 -6.27 24.97 -6.28
CA MET A 61 -6.75 24.47 -4.98
C MET A 61 -6.99 22.94 -4.97
N PRO A 62 -7.84 22.35 -5.84
CA PRO A 62 -8.06 20.90 -5.83
C PRO A 62 -6.79 20.11 -6.16
N ALA A 63 -5.88 20.62 -7.00
CA ALA A 63 -4.61 20.00 -7.28
C ALA A 63 -3.71 19.97 -6.03
N ARG A 64 -3.61 21.12 -5.31
CA ARG A 64 -2.84 21.23 -4.09
C ARG A 64 -3.40 20.36 -2.96
N ASP A 65 -4.73 20.31 -2.81
CA ASP A 65 -5.39 19.45 -1.81
C ASP A 65 -5.07 17.96 -2.06
N ALA A 66 -5.12 17.52 -3.32
CA ALA A 66 -4.75 16.17 -3.71
C ALA A 66 -3.27 15.87 -3.38
N LEU A 67 -2.36 16.79 -3.70
CA LEU A 67 -0.92 16.64 -3.40
C LEU A 67 -0.64 16.63 -1.89
N LEU A 68 -1.28 17.52 -1.11
CA LEU A 68 -1.14 17.52 0.35
C LEU A 68 -1.70 16.25 0.98
N ARG A 69 -2.77 15.70 0.43
CA ARG A 69 -3.29 14.40 0.86
C ARG A 69 -2.29 13.28 0.60
N LEU A 70 -1.63 13.27 -0.57
CA LEU A 70 -0.55 12.33 -0.86
C LEU A 70 0.65 12.51 0.07
N VAL A 71 0.98 13.75 0.50
CA VAL A 71 2.00 14.00 1.54
C VAL A 71 1.57 13.43 2.88
N ASN A 72 0.35 13.69 3.33
CA ASN A 72 -0.18 13.18 4.60
C ASN A 72 -0.24 11.65 4.65
N GLU A 73 -0.37 11.02 3.49
CA GLU A 73 -0.37 9.56 3.34
C GLU A 73 1.04 9.01 3.06
N GLY A 74 2.06 9.89 2.93
CA GLY A 74 3.48 9.53 2.81
C GLY A 74 3.93 9.12 1.40
N TYR A 75 3.09 9.31 0.38
CA TYR A 75 3.50 9.10 -1.02
C TYR A 75 4.46 10.17 -1.53
N LEU A 76 4.36 11.36 -0.97
CA LEU A 76 5.14 12.52 -1.35
C LEU A 76 5.71 13.23 -0.11
N ILE A 77 6.76 14.00 -0.33
CA ILE A 77 7.30 14.98 0.63
C ILE A 77 7.14 16.35 0.01
N GLY A 78 6.59 17.30 0.80
CA GLY A 78 6.54 18.71 0.42
C GLY A 78 7.91 19.37 0.54
N THR A 79 8.31 20.07 -0.50
CA THR A 79 9.54 20.89 -0.54
C THR A 79 9.21 22.34 -0.90
N THR A 80 10.16 23.24 -0.80
CA THR A 80 10.01 24.64 -1.23
C THR A 80 9.74 24.79 -2.75
N ARG A 81 10.05 23.73 -3.54
CA ARG A 81 9.97 23.73 -5.00
C ARG A 81 8.90 22.79 -5.54
N GLY A 82 8.00 22.27 -4.72
CA GLY A 82 6.95 21.31 -5.08
C GLY A 82 7.01 20.04 -4.25
N PHE A 83 6.50 18.94 -4.80
CA PHE A 83 6.33 17.67 -4.11
C PHE A 83 7.17 16.60 -4.79
N VAL A 84 7.90 15.80 -4.01
CA VAL A 84 8.80 14.74 -4.50
C VAL A 84 8.46 13.41 -3.86
N VAL A 85 8.76 12.31 -4.54
CA VAL A 85 8.69 10.97 -3.92
C VAL A 85 9.81 10.83 -2.89
N PRO A 86 9.52 10.36 -1.67
CA PRO A 86 10.56 10.11 -0.69
C PRO A 86 11.52 9.02 -1.17
N THR A 87 12.82 9.26 -1.04
CA THR A 87 13.84 8.22 -1.11
C THR A 87 13.89 7.53 0.25
N LEU A 88 13.65 6.22 0.27
CA LEU A 88 13.73 5.44 1.49
C LEU A 88 15.18 5.04 1.77
N SER A 89 15.68 5.37 2.94
CA SER A 89 16.93 4.82 3.47
C SER A 89 16.74 3.34 3.86
N LEU A 90 17.84 2.64 4.09
CA LEU A 90 17.77 1.25 4.60
C LEU A 90 17.12 1.18 5.98
N ASP A 91 17.29 2.22 6.80
CA ASP A 91 16.65 2.28 8.11
C ASP A 91 15.15 2.50 7.99
N ASP A 92 14.68 3.39 7.10
CA ASP A 92 13.25 3.53 6.79
C ASP A 92 12.63 2.20 6.36
N VAL A 93 13.35 1.41 5.57
CA VAL A 93 12.88 0.08 5.14
C VAL A 93 12.80 -0.88 6.32
N ARG A 94 13.77 -0.87 7.25
CA ARG A 94 13.72 -1.68 8.49
C ARG A 94 12.50 -1.34 9.33
N ASP A 95 12.29 -0.03 9.57
CA ASP A 95 11.16 0.47 10.37
C ASP A 95 9.81 0.08 9.73
N ILE A 96 9.70 0.19 8.41
CA ILE A 96 8.51 -0.25 7.67
C ILE A 96 8.27 -1.75 7.83
N PHE A 97 9.30 -2.60 7.73
CA PHE A 97 9.15 -4.04 7.93
C PHE A 97 8.75 -4.36 9.38
N GLU A 98 9.31 -3.65 10.36
CA GLU A 98 8.93 -3.81 11.77
C GLU A 98 7.45 -3.54 11.99
N VAL A 99 6.95 -2.38 11.55
CA VAL A 99 5.52 -2.05 11.66
C VAL A 99 4.64 -3.06 10.93
N ARG A 100 5.02 -3.50 9.74
CA ARG A 100 4.28 -4.49 8.97
C ARG A 100 4.21 -5.84 9.69
N ARG A 101 5.29 -6.30 10.30
CA ARG A 101 5.32 -7.54 11.07
C ARG A 101 4.45 -7.48 12.32
N LEU A 102 4.32 -6.31 12.94
CA LEU A 102 3.40 -6.12 14.06
C LEU A 102 1.92 -6.17 13.65
N LEU A 103 1.58 -5.68 12.46
CA LEU A 103 0.19 -5.48 12.05
C LEU A 103 -0.35 -6.58 11.12
N GLU A 104 0.41 -6.98 10.09
CA GLU A 104 -0.11 -7.83 9.02
C GLU A 104 -0.41 -9.26 9.44
N PRO A 105 0.41 -9.95 10.28
CA PRO A 105 0.09 -11.30 10.74
C PRO A 105 -1.24 -11.37 11.49
N ALA A 106 -1.49 -10.42 12.41
CA ALA A 106 -2.76 -10.35 13.13
C ALA A 106 -3.94 -10.02 12.21
N ALA A 107 -3.75 -9.10 11.27
CA ALA A 107 -4.78 -8.70 10.32
C ALA A 107 -5.23 -9.86 9.42
N ILE A 108 -4.29 -10.54 8.76
CA ILE A 108 -4.60 -11.66 7.85
C ILE A 108 -5.17 -12.87 8.61
N ALA A 109 -4.67 -13.16 9.81
CA ALA A 109 -5.18 -14.22 10.68
C ALA A 109 -6.66 -14.00 11.04
N SER A 110 -7.08 -12.74 11.23
CA SER A 110 -8.48 -12.39 11.49
C SER A 110 -9.42 -12.66 10.30
N VAL A 111 -8.89 -12.73 9.10
CA VAL A 111 -9.62 -13.03 7.86
C VAL A 111 -9.78 -14.53 7.64
N ALA A 112 -8.80 -15.35 8.04
CA ALA A 112 -8.75 -16.78 7.74
C ALA A 112 -10.06 -17.53 8.07
N PRO A 113 -10.72 -17.38 9.23
CA PRO A 113 -11.97 -18.10 9.53
C PRO A 113 -13.15 -17.74 8.63
N LYS A 114 -13.05 -16.60 7.91
CA LYS A 114 -14.14 -15.99 7.14
C LYS A 114 -13.89 -16.03 5.64
N VAL A 115 -12.89 -16.77 5.18
CA VAL A 115 -12.60 -16.94 3.76
C VAL A 115 -13.79 -17.58 3.07
N ASP A 116 -14.46 -16.82 2.20
CA ASP A 116 -15.58 -17.25 1.38
C ASP A 116 -15.12 -17.74 -0.01
N ALA A 117 -16.09 -18.15 -0.84
CA ALA A 117 -15.80 -18.64 -2.19
C ALA A 117 -15.15 -17.58 -3.09
N ALA A 118 -15.56 -16.32 -2.96
CA ALA A 118 -15.00 -15.21 -3.73
C ALA A 118 -13.54 -14.93 -3.30
N ALA A 119 -13.26 -14.86 -2.00
CA ALA A 119 -11.90 -14.71 -1.48
C ALA A 119 -10.99 -15.85 -1.93
N LYS A 120 -11.49 -17.10 -1.87
CA LYS A 120 -10.75 -18.26 -2.34
C LYS A 120 -10.39 -18.14 -3.82
N GLN A 121 -11.34 -17.73 -4.65
CA GLN A 121 -11.11 -17.55 -6.09
C GLN A 121 -10.06 -16.46 -6.38
N GLU A 122 -10.20 -15.29 -5.74
CA GLU A 122 -9.26 -14.17 -5.90
C GLU A 122 -7.83 -14.54 -5.45
N LEU A 123 -7.69 -15.15 -4.27
CA LEU A 123 -6.40 -15.60 -3.75
C LEU A 123 -5.75 -16.66 -4.65
N THR A 124 -6.54 -17.63 -5.14
CA THR A 124 -6.06 -18.68 -6.02
C THR A 124 -5.61 -18.13 -7.36
N LEU A 125 -6.38 -17.19 -7.93
CA LEU A 125 -6.02 -16.55 -9.20
C LEU A 125 -4.74 -15.74 -9.05
N ALA A 126 -4.62 -14.95 -7.99
CA ALA A 126 -3.43 -14.14 -7.72
C ALA A 126 -2.18 -15.00 -7.53
N LEU A 127 -2.26 -16.10 -6.77
CA LEU A 127 -1.15 -17.05 -6.63
C LEU A 127 -0.76 -17.70 -7.96
N LYS A 128 -1.75 -18.09 -8.80
CA LYS A 128 -1.49 -18.64 -10.12
C LYS A 128 -0.74 -17.64 -11.01
N ARG A 129 -1.18 -16.38 -11.03
CA ARG A 129 -0.51 -15.30 -11.77
C ARG A 129 0.92 -15.10 -11.28
N ALA A 130 1.14 -15.04 -9.96
CA ALA A 130 2.47 -14.89 -9.38
C ALA A 130 3.43 -16.02 -9.79
N ARG A 131 2.96 -17.29 -9.79
CA ARG A 131 3.74 -18.43 -10.26
C ARG A 131 4.09 -18.34 -11.74
N GLN A 132 3.14 -17.93 -12.57
CA GLN A 132 3.36 -17.76 -14.01
C GLN A 132 4.34 -16.63 -14.31
N ALA A 133 4.21 -15.49 -13.62
CA ALA A 133 5.10 -14.37 -13.74
C ALA A 133 6.54 -14.72 -13.33
N ALA A 134 6.70 -15.44 -12.20
CA ALA A 134 8.02 -15.90 -11.75
C ALA A 134 8.67 -16.86 -12.75
N ALA A 135 7.91 -17.77 -13.36
CA ALA A 135 8.40 -18.70 -14.38
C ALA A 135 8.85 -17.99 -15.67
N LYS A 136 8.17 -16.89 -16.05
CA LYS A 136 8.45 -16.10 -17.25
C LYS A 136 9.48 -14.97 -17.01
N ASN A 137 9.92 -14.76 -15.78
CA ASN A 137 10.70 -13.60 -15.35
C ASN A 137 9.99 -12.25 -15.67
N ASP A 138 8.68 -12.21 -15.53
CA ASP A 138 7.86 -11.03 -15.75
C ASP A 138 7.70 -10.28 -14.41
N ASP A 139 8.52 -9.25 -14.22
CA ASP A 139 8.60 -8.49 -12.98
C ASP A 139 7.34 -7.65 -12.74
N GLU A 140 6.77 -7.10 -13.80
CA GLU A 140 5.55 -6.27 -13.72
C GLU A 140 4.35 -7.13 -13.32
N GLU A 141 4.13 -8.24 -14.01
CA GLU A 141 3.04 -9.16 -13.66
C GLU A 141 3.24 -9.77 -12.27
N MET A 142 4.48 -10.04 -11.85
CA MET A 142 4.79 -10.52 -10.50
C MET A 142 4.37 -9.50 -9.45
N MET A 143 4.66 -8.22 -9.66
CA MET A 143 4.25 -7.13 -8.78
C MET A 143 2.71 -7.03 -8.71
N LEU A 144 2.03 -7.04 -9.86
CA LEU A 144 0.57 -6.96 -9.95
C LEU A 144 -0.10 -8.15 -9.26
N ALA A 145 0.42 -9.35 -9.44
CA ALA A 145 -0.11 -10.56 -8.81
C ALA A 145 0.07 -10.53 -7.27
N ASN A 146 1.21 -10.06 -6.79
CA ASN A 146 1.45 -9.90 -5.35
C ASN A 146 0.52 -8.84 -4.74
N MET A 147 0.28 -7.73 -5.44
CA MET A 147 -0.70 -6.71 -5.03
C MET A 147 -2.13 -7.27 -4.99
N ALA A 148 -2.52 -8.02 -6.02
CA ALA A 148 -3.85 -8.64 -6.09
C ALA A 148 -4.07 -9.64 -4.94
N PHE A 149 -3.07 -10.47 -4.63
CA PHE A 149 -3.14 -11.39 -3.48
C PHE A 149 -3.35 -10.64 -2.17
N ARG A 150 -2.60 -9.56 -1.98
CA ARG A 150 -2.72 -8.72 -0.80
C ARG A 150 -4.10 -8.07 -0.70
N GLN A 151 -4.57 -7.47 -1.79
CA GLN A 151 -5.88 -6.82 -1.83
C GLN A 151 -7.00 -7.80 -1.51
N ALA A 152 -6.89 -9.05 -1.98
CA ALA A 152 -7.88 -10.08 -1.74
C ALA A 152 -8.11 -10.40 -0.25
N TRP A 153 -7.09 -10.31 0.61
CA TRP A 153 -7.29 -10.49 2.05
C TRP A 153 -7.47 -9.17 2.81
N LEU A 154 -6.75 -8.10 2.41
CA LEU A 154 -6.78 -6.83 3.13
C LEU A 154 -8.17 -6.17 3.09
N SER A 155 -8.87 -6.24 1.97
CA SER A 155 -10.24 -5.74 1.81
C SER A 155 -11.27 -6.45 2.71
N ARG A 156 -10.91 -7.57 3.29
CA ARG A 156 -11.76 -8.38 4.19
C ARG A 156 -11.46 -8.19 5.67
N VAL A 157 -10.49 -7.36 5.99
CA VAL A 157 -10.18 -6.98 7.38
C VAL A 157 -11.29 -6.06 7.89
N LYS A 158 -12.04 -6.51 8.91
CA LYS A 158 -13.18 -5.75 9.47
C LYS A 158 -12.77 -4.44 10.15
N ASN A 159 -11.59 -4.40 10.74
CA ASN A 159 -11.06 -3.19 11.36
C ASN A 159 -10.52 -2.26 10.28
N GLU A 160 -11.35 -1.33 9.83
CA GLU A 160 -10.99 -0.36 8.78
C GLU A 160 -9.79 0.51 9.15
N ARG A 161 -9.59 0.81 10.42
CA ARG A 161 -8.41 1.56 10.90
C ARG A 161 -7.13 0.74 10.72
N LEU A 162 -7.19 -0.56 11.05
CA LEU A 162 -6.07 -1.48 10.83
C LEU A 162 -5.79 -1.66 9.33
N ALA A 163 -6.83 -1.89 8.53
CA ALA A 163 -6.68 -2.04 7.07
C ALA A 163 -6.08 -0.79 6.41
N SER A 164 -6.57 0.41 6.77
CA SER A 164 -6.04 1.66 6.24
C SER A 164 -4.61 1.94 6.68
N THR A 165 -4.26 1.63 7.95
CA THR A 165 -2.89 1.78 8.45
C THR A 165 -1.93 0.85 7.70
N ILE A 166 -2.30 -0.42 7.53
CA ILE A 166 -1.51 -1.37 6.74
C ILE A 166 -1.38 -0.87 5.29
N GLY A 167 -2.46 -0.36 4.69
CA GLY A 167 -2.48 0.19 3.34
C GLY A 167 -1.41 1.27 3.12
N ARG A 168 -1.26 2.21 4.06
CA ARG A 168 -0.26 3.28 3.97
C ARG A 168 1.18 2.74 3.87
N PHE A 169 1.53 1.77 4.71
CA PHE A 169 2.89 1.19 4.68
C PHE A 169 3.15 0.34 3.43
N VAL A 170 2.11 -0.23 2.83
CA VAL A 170 2.22 -1.00 1.58
C VAL A 170 2.68 -0.16 0.42
N ASP A 171 2.11 1.02 0.31
CA ASP A 171 2.38 1.90 -0.81
C ASP A 171 3.82 2.44 -0.76
N HIS A 172 4.34 2.73 0.44
CA HIS A 172 5.76 3.08 0.63
C HIS A 172 6.71 1.96 0.20
N VAL A 173 6.29 0.70 0.33
CA VAL A 173 7.08 -0.47 -0.04
C VAL A 173 7.03 -0.78 -1.54
N GLN A 174 6.23 -0.08 -2.35
CA GLN A 174 6.19 -0.31 -3.80
C GLN A 174 7.57 -0.08 -4.44
N THR A 175 8.26 0.98 -4.05
CA THR A 175 9.64 1.25 -4.51
C THR A 175 10.58 0.12 -4.07
N VAL A 176 10.47 -0.31 -2.81
CA VAL A 176 11.24 -1.43 -2.25
C VAL A 176 10.96 -2.73 -3.02
N ARG A 177 9.69 -3.02 -3.34
CA ARG A 177 9.31 -4.23 -4.09
C ARG A 177 9.85 -4.24 -5.50
N ARG A 178 9.85 -3.11 -6.20
CA ARG A 178 10.42 -3.03 -7.56
C ARG A 178 11.88 -3.43 -7.55
N LEU A 179 12.67 -2.88 -6.62
CA LEU A 179 14.09 -3.20 -6.49
C LEU A 179 14.32 -4.67 -6.12
N THR A 180 13.42 -5.25 -5.34
CA THR A 180 13.58 -6.62 -4.80
C THR A 180 13.08 -7.70 -5.77
N LEU A 181 11.95 -7.46 -6.46
CA LEU A 181 11.34 -8.47 -7.34
C LEU A 181 12.08 -8.67 -8.67
N VAL A 182 13.00 -7.78 -9.03
CA VAL A 182 13.93 -7.97 -10.16
C VAL A 182 14.83 -9.21 -9.95
N ASN A 183 15.13 -9.55 -8.71
CA ASN A 183 15.96 -10.71 -8.40
C ASN A 183 15.16 -12.02 -8.42
N ARG A 184 15.60 -13.01 -9.21
CA ARG A 184 14.96 -14.33 -9.33
C ARG A 184 14.82 -15.06 -7.98
N LYS A 185 15.83 -14.99 -7.09
CA LYS A 185 15.77 -15.63 -5.77
C LYS A 185 14.68 -15.02 -4.91
N THR A 186 14.55 -13.69 -4.94
CA THR A 186 13.52 -12.97 -4.19
C THR A 186 12.12 -13.27 -4.72
N ARG A 187 11.94 -13.38 -6.04
CA ARG A 187 10.66 -13.83 -6.62
C ARG A 187 10.23 -15.19 -6.09
N GLN A 188 11.17 -16.13 -5.99
CA GLN A 188 10.87 -17.47 -5.45
C GLN A 188 10.45 -17.40 -3.99
N VAL A 189 11.14 -16.61 -3.15
CA VAL A 189 10.75 -16.35 -1.75
C VAL A 189 9.32 -15.84 -1.66
N VAL A 190 8.95 -14.89 -2.54
CA VAL A 190 7.59 -14.34 -2.56
C VAL A 190 6.57 -15.38 -2.98
N VAL A 191 6.81 -16.14 -4.06
CA VAL A 191 5.90 -17.20 -4.51
C VAL A 191 5.67 -18.26 -3.44
N ASP A 192 6.75 -18.69 -2.76
CA ASP A 192 6.67 -19.69 -1.69
C ASP A 192 5.90 -19.16 -0.47
N GLY A 193 6.12 -17.89 -0.11
CA GLY A 193 5.36 -17.20 0.95
C GLY A 193 3.88 -17.11 0.62
N LEU A 194 3.53 -16.66 -0.59
CA LEU A 194 2.13 -16.59 -1.06
C LEU A 194 1.47 -17.98 -1.07
N ALA A 195 2.21 -19.03 -1.44
CA ALA A 195 1.69 -20.41 -1.45
C ALA A 195 1.35 -20.91 -0.04
N LYS A 196 2.22 -20.64 0.95
CA LYS A 196 1.98 -20.98 2.36
C LYS A 196 0.79 -20.22 2.93
N LEU A 197 0.70 -18.91 2.66
CA LEU A 197 -0.43 -18.08 3.05
C LEU A 197 -1.74 -18.55 2.41
N HIS A 198 -1.74 -18.84 1.12
CA HIS A 198 -2.89 -19.39 0.44
C HIS A 198 -3.38 -20.68 1.11
N ALA A 199 -2.47 -21.64 1.37
CA ALA A 199 -2.82 -22.91 1.98
C ALA A 199 -3.46 -22.73 3.37
N SER A 200 -2.91 -21.86 4.24
CA SER A 200 -3.45 -21.60 5.56
C SER A 200 -4.80 -20.86 5.54
N LEU A 201 -4.97 -19.89 4.62
CA LEU A 201 -6.22 -19.17 4.42
C LEU A 201 -7.35 -20.11 3.92
N ILE A 202 -7.06 -21.00 2.97
CA ILE A 202 -8.04 -21.97 2.46
C ILE A 202 -8.40 -23.00 3.53
N ALA A 203 -7.44 -23.38 4.39
CA ALA A 203 -7.70 -24.22 5.56
C ALA A 203 -8.46 -23.50 6.68
N ARG A 204 -8.65 -22.17 6.56
CA ARG A 204 -9.30 -21.31 7.59
C ARG A 204 -8.60 -21.37 8.95
N ASP A 205 -7.30 -21.63 8.96
CA ASP A 205 -6.49 -21.77 10.16
C ASP A 205 -5.82 -20.44 10.51
N SER A 206 -6.36 -19.74 11.51
CA SER A 206 -5.86 -18.44 11.96
C SER A 206 -4.43 -18.50 12.50
N ALA A 207 -4.11 -19.51 13.29
CA ALA A 207 -2.80 -19.64 13.93
C ALA A 207 -1.72 -19.86 12.86
N ARG A 208 -1.96 -20.83 11.97
CA ARG A 208 -1.07 -21.11 10.86
C ARG A 208 -0.95 -19.95 9.87
N THR A 209 -2.02 -19.17 9.69
CA THR A 209 -2.00 -17.97 8.82
C THR A 209 -1.15 -16.87 9.44
N PHE A 210 -1.24 -16.66 10.75
CA PHE A 210 -0.38 -15.72 11.48
C PHE A 210 1.09 -16.08 11.31
N GLU A 211 1.46 -17.31 11.62
CA GLU A 211 2.86 -17.80 11.51
C GLU A 211 3.40 -17.72 10.09
N ALA A 212 2.56 -18.08 9.08
CA ALA A 212 2.94 -18.00 7.68
C ALA A 212 3.22 -16.54 7.25
N MET A 213 2.42 -15.57 7.73
CA MET A 213 2.64 -14.16 7.39
C MET A 213 3.86 -13.59 8.09
N ASP A 214 4.06 -13.87 9.38
CA ASP A 214 5.25 -13.40 10.11
C ASP A 214 6.54 -13.93 9.46
N ARG A 215 6.57 -15.22 9.13
CA ARG A 215 7.70 -15.81 8.40
C ARG A 215 7.87 -15.21 7.00
N PHE A 216 6.79 -15.02 6.27
CA PHE A 216 6.86 -14.40 4.95
C PHE A 216 7.44 -12.98 5.01
N MET A 217 7.06 -12.19 6.01
CA MET A 217 7.63 -10.86 6.21
C MET A 217 9.12 -10.91 6.55
N ALA A 218 9.54 -11.84 7.42
CA ALA A 218 10.94 -12.03 7.76
C ALA A 218 11.79 -12.45 6.54
N ASP A 219 11.30 -13.43 5.77
CA ASP A 219 11.97 -13.91 4.57
C ASP A 219 12.07 -12.82 3.49
N ALA A 220 11.00 -12.02 3.31
CA ALA A 220 10.98 -10.89 2.38
C ALA A 220 11.95 -9.78 2.80
N GLN A 221 12.02 -9.48 4.09
CA GLN A 221 12.99 -8.52 4.66
C GLN A 221 14.42 -8.99 4.41
N ALA A 222 14.76 -10.24 4.76
CA ALA A 222 16.08 -10.81 4.55
C ALA A 222 16.48 -10.79 3.07
N ALA A 223 15.56 -11.14 2.17
CA ALA A 223 15.80 -11.10 0.73
C ALA A 223 16.09 -9.68 0.22
N TYR A 224 15.37 -8.68 0.73
CA TYR A 224 15.62 -7.28 0.39
C TYR A 224 17.04 -6.84 0.78
N PHE A 225 17.43 -7.03 2.04
CA PHE A 225 18.75 -6.60 2.53
C PHE A 225 19.88 -7.35 1.86
N SER A 226 19.74 -8.67 1.61
CA SER A 226 20.77 -9.44 0.89
C SER A 226 21.03 -8.93 -0.54
N THR A 227 20.02 -8.36 -1.19
CA THR A 227 20.17 -7.78 -2.53
C THR A 227 20.92 -6.45 -2.47
N HIS A 228 20.63 -5.61 -1.47
CA HIS A 228 21.30 -4.32 -1.28
C HIS A 228 22.75 -4.46 -0.84
N ASP A 229 23.06 -5.42 0.03
CA ASP A 229 24.43 -5.67 0.44
C ASP A 229 25.29 -6.14 -0.73
N ALA A 230 24.73 -6.95 -1.63
CA ALA A 230 25.39 -7.40 -2.86
C ALA A 230 25.65 -6.28 -3.87
N GLU A 231 24.82 -5.27 -3.92
CA GLU A 231 25.00 -4.09 -4.78
C GLU A 231 26.01 -3.10 -4.18
N SER A 232 25.97 -2.89 -2.87
CA SER A 232 26.91 -2.03 -2.14
C SER A 232 28.34 -2.60 -2.15
N GLY A 233 28.50 -3.93 -2.13
CA GLY A 233 29.80 -4.60 -2.25
C GLY A 233 30.41 -4.58 -3.67
N LYS A 234 29.66 -4.16 -4.69
CA LYS A 234 30.13 -4.01 -6.08
C LYS A 234 30.66 -2.60 -6.40
N SER A 235 30.43 -1.61 -5.56
CA SER A 235 31.11 -0.32 -5.63
C SER A 235 32.54 -0.48 -5.09
N ALA A 236 33.44 -0.95 -5.93
CA ALA A 236 34.88 -0.97 -5.64
C ALA A 236 35.39 0.46 -5.42
N PRO A 237 36.36 0.68 -4.52
CA PRO A 237 36.93 2.00 -4.29
C PRO A 237 37.57 2.50 -5.58
N ILE A 238 37.27 3.73 -5.96
CA ILE A 238 37.95 4.46 -7.01
C ILE A 238 39.43 4.55 -6.60
N PRO A 239 40.39 4.07 -7.36
CA PRO A 239 41.78 4.25 -6.99
C PRO A 239 42.10 5.76 -7.02
N ASN A 240 42.62 6.25 -5.90
CA ASN A 240 43.19 7.58 -5.80
C ASN A 240 44.26 7.77 -6.91
N LEU A 241 44.06 8.77 -7.75
CA LEU A 241 45.07 9.44 -8.54
C LEU A 241 45.23 10.84 -8.00
#